data_c8985bcba38fa3747487711c4bb31f3f
#
_entry.id   c8985bcba38fa3747487711c4bb31f3f
#
_cell.length_a   1.000
_cell.length_b   1.000
_cell.length_c   1.000
_cell.angle_alpha   90.00
_cell.angle_beta   90.00
_cell.angle_gamma   90.00
#
_symmetry.space_group_name_H-M   'P 1'
#
loop_
_entity.id
_entity.type
_entity.pdbx_description
1 polymer ?
#
loop_
_entity_poly.entity_id
_entity_poly.type
_entity_poly.pdbx_seq_one_letter_code
_entity_poly.pdbx_strand_id
1 'polypeptide(L)'
;VDRAAEEGDVVNIDYTGYQNGEEFAGGSAEGEDLELGSGTMIDGFEDGLIGLKKGDTKELNLTFPEDYREAALAGQSVVFDVTVNAVKEKRDPELTDEFVQSISDYQTVEEYRQGIRDEILTQRQESVDLQIQQTVLQNVVDNSQFDLSRNAISRRYNAQIDQYQEQAKMYGMRLSQLAQSYGMDEGSFKEYVYASVEDDAKNQLVLNTIAAQEGIAVTDEARQELADMNGQTVEEGVEAYGQESFDQMALNRQVMKFLAETAVNEAETGTDAQTATDSNAEETTAAASETEETT
;
A
#
# COMPACT_ATOMS: atom_id res chain seq x y z
N VAL A 1 1.83 -33.14 -17.39
CA VAL A 1 2.25 -34.35 -16.66
C VAL A 1 1.26 -35.49 -16.91
N ASP A 2 1.76 -36.73 -16.82
CA ASP A 2 0.93 -37.93 -17.05
C ASP A 2 0.59 -38.60 -15.69
N ARG A 3 -0.10 -37.84 -14.83
CA ARG A 3 -0.62 -38.30 -13.54
C ARG A 3 -2.01 -37.70 -13.30
N ALA A 4 -2.64 -38.13 -12.21
CA ALA A 4 -3.86 -37.48 -11.75
C ALA A 4 -3.60 -36.03 -11.34
N ALA A 5 -4.57 -35.15 -11.58
CA ALA A 5 -4.53 -33.76 -11.20
C ALA A 5 -4.58 -33.63 -9.66
N GLU A 6 -3.75 -32.76 -9.15
CA GLU A 6 -3.65 -32.41 -7.72
C GLU A 6 -3.94 -30.91 -7.53
N GLU A 7 -4.19 -30.49 -6.31
CA GLU A 7 -4.33 -29.07 -5.96
C GLU A 7 -3.05 -28.31 -6.35
N GLY A 8 -3.20 -27.16 -7.00
CA GLY A 8 -2.11 -26.34 -7.54
C GLY A 8 -1.69 -26.68 -8.97
N ASP A 9 -2.18 -27.79 -9.55
CA ASP A 9 -1.97 -28.06 -10.97
C ASP A 9 -2.84 -27.16 -11.84
N VAL A 10 -2.42 -26.95 -13.09
CA VAL A 10 -3.24 -26.34 -14.14
C VAL A 10 -3.81 -27.43 -15.02
N VAL A 11 -5.12 -27.55 -15.08
CA VAL A 11 -5.82 -28.47 -15.97
C VAL A 11 -6.33 -27.73 -17.19
N ASN A 12 -6.08 -28.29 -18.39
CA ASN A 12 -6.71 -27.81 -19.61
C ASN A 12 -7.99 -28.60 -19.80
N ILE A 13 -9.12 -27.92 -19.86
CA ILE A 13 -10.45 -28.53 -19.85
C ILE A 13 -11.33 -28.00 -20.96
N ASP A 14 -12.27 -28.85 -21.39
CA ASP A 14 -13.48 -28.45 -22.09
C ASP A 14 -14.64 -28.66 -21.13
N TYR A 15 -15.57 -27.72 -21.07
CA TYR A 15 -16.76 -27.92 -20.24
C TYR A 15 -18.02 -27.35 -20.89
N THR A 16 -19.16 -27.93 -20.55
CA THR A 16 -20.48 -27.45 -20.97
C THR A 16 -21.43 -27.54 -19.79
N GLY A 17 -22.04 -26.39 -19.43
CA GLY A 17 -22.96 -26.25 -18.32
C GLY A 17 -24.42 -26.32 -18.78
N TYR A 18 -25.21 -27.06 -18.02
CA TYR A 18 -26.64 -27.26 -18.23
C TYR A 18 -27.45 -26.82 -17.02
N GLN A 19 -28.52 -26.07 -17.24
CA GLN A 19 -29.54 -25.74 -16.26
C GLN A 19 -30.88 -26.39 -16.71
N ASN A 20 -31.47 -27.24 -15.90
CA ASN A 20 -32.70 -28.00 -16.25
C ASN A 20 -32.57 -28.80 -17.58
N GLY A 21 -31.38 -29.24 -17.93
CA GLY A 21 -31.11 -30.01 -19.14
C GLY A 21 -30.89 -29.19 -20.42
N GLU A 22 -30.88 -27.87 -20.35
CA GLU A 22 -30.59 -26.95 -21.43
C GLU A 22 -29.28 -26.22 -21.18
N GLU A 23 -28.45 -26.04 -22.20
CA GLU A 23 -27.22 -25.27 -22.10
C GLU A 23 -27.55 -23.80 -21.78
N PHE A 24 -26.76 -23.19 -20.86
CA PHE A 24 -26.94 -21.78 -20.54
C PHE A 24 -25.77 -20.92 -21.09
N ALA A 25 -26.09 -19.67 -21.37
CA ALA A 25 -25.12 -18.74 -21.95
C ALA A 25 -23.95 -18.47 -20.98
N GLY A 26 -22.72 -18.60 -21.47
CA GLY A 26 -21.49 -18.43 -20.65
C GLY A 26 -21.13 -19.64 -19.81
N GLY A 27 -21.85 -20.78 -19.94
CA GLY A 27 -21.57 -22.02 -19.23
C GLY A 27 -20.65 -22.98 -19.97
N SER A 28 -20.09 -22.62 -21.13
CA SER A 28 -19.29 -23.55 -21.93
C SER A 28 -17.97 -22.88 -22.37
N ALA A 29 -16.90 -23.64 -22.34
CA ALA A 29 -15.60 -23.27 -22.92
C ALA A 29 -14.86 -24.51 -23.43
N GLU A 30 -13.96 -24.31 -24.38
CA GLU A 30 -13.05 -25.33 -24.90
C GLU A 30 -11.60 -24.89 -24.71
N GLY A 31 -10.74 -25.81 -24.25
CA GLY A 31 -9.30 -25.57 -24.07
C GLY A 31 -8.95 -24.58 -22.97
N GLU A 32 -9.84 -24.37 -22.00
CA GLU A 32 -9.63 -23.47 -20.86
C GLU A 32 -8.55 -24.02 -19.93
N ASP A 33 -7.57 -23.20 -19.57
CA ASP A 33 -6.56 -23.54 -18.59
C ASP A 33 -7.03 -23.06 -17.21
N LEU A 34 -7.29 -23.99 -16.28
CA LEU A 34 -7.79 -23.75 -14.93
C LEU A 34 -6.77 -24.22 -13.89
N GLU A 35 -6.32 -23.33 -13.00
CA GLU A 35 -5.51 -23.67 -11.84
C GLU A 35 -6.41 -24.21 -10.71
N LEU A 36 -6.18 -25.45 -10.28
CA LEU A 36 -6.97 -26.08 -9.22
C LEU A 36 -6.60 -25.48 -7.85
N GLY A 37 -7.62 -25.03 -7.11
CA GLY A 37 -7.45 -24.29 -5.85
C GLY A 37 -7.38 -22.78 -6.02
N SER A 38 -7.56 -22.25 -7.24
CA SER A 38 -7.56 -20.81 -7.49
C SER A 38 -8.81 -20.08 -6.99
N GLY A 39 -9.93 -20.80 -6.84
CA GLY A 39 -11.23 -20.23 -6.46
C GLY A 39 -11.87 -19.36 -7.56
N THR A 40 -11.44 -19.52 -8.81
CA THR A 40 -12.00 -18.77 -9.95
C THR A 40 -13.32 -19.32 -10.45
N MET A 41 -13.59 -20.60 -10.18
CA MET A 41 -14.83 -21.28 -10.52
C MET A 41 -15.78 -21.32 -9.30
N ILE A 42 -17.02 -21.72 -9.55
CA ILE A 42 -17.99 -21.91 -8.45
C ILE A 42 -17.58 -23.08 -7.55
N ASP A 43 -18.03 -23.03 -6.31
CA ASP A 43 -17.68 -24.02 -5.27
C ASP A 43 -17.91 -25.46 -5.73
N GLY A 44 -16.89 -26.30 -5.56
CA GLY A 44 -16.90 -27.71 -5.91
C GLY A 44 -16.52 -28.00 -7.37
N PHE A 45 -16.39 -27.02 -8.25
CA PHE A 45 -15.97 -27.25 -9.63
C PHE A 45 -14.51 -27.72 -9.68
N GLU A 46 -13.59 -26.95 -9.08
CA GLU A 46 -12.16 -27.27 -9.04
C GLU A 46 -11.88 -28.55 -8.25
N ASP A 47 -12.54 -28.71 -7.09
CA ASP A 47 -12.46 -29.93 -6.27
C ASP A 47 -12.93 -31.18 -7.04
N GLY A 48 -13.94 -31.00 -7.86
CA GLY A 48 -14.48 -32.06 -8.70
C GLY A 48 -13.49 -32.60 -9.74
N LEU A 49 -12.48 -31.83 -10.11
CA LEU A 49 -11.43 -32.17 -11.09
C LEU A 49 -10.20 -32.81 -10.46
N ILE A 50 -10.00 -32.67 -9.15
CA ILE A 50 -8.90 -33.33 -8.45
C ILE A 50 -9.02 -34.84 -8.61
N GLY A 51 -7.91 -35.47 -8.95
CA GLY A 51 -7.83 -36.92 -9.17
C GLY A 51 -8.12 -37.37 -10.61
N LEU A 52 -8.61 -36.49 -11.48
CA LEU A 52 -8.82 -36.81 -12.91
C LEU A 52 -7.50 -36.77 -13.69
N LYS A 53 -7.46 -37.50 -14.79
CA LYS A 53 -6.32 -37.58 -15.72
C LYS A 53 -6.71 -37.04 -17.07
N LYS A 54 -5.70 -36.80 -17.89
CA LYS A 54 -5.90 -36.51 -19.31
C LYS A 54 -6.81 -37.55 -19.98
N GLY A 55 -7.87 -37.05 -20.63
CA GLY A 55 -8.87 -37.84 -21.33
C GLY A 55 -10.05 -38.27 -20.47
N ASP A 56 -10.02 -38.02 -19.16
CA ASP A 56 -11.18 -38.31 -18.30
C ASP A 56 -12.30 -37.29 -18.53
N THR A 57 -13.52 -37.77 -18.46
CA THR A 57 -14.75 -36.96 -18.48
C THR A 57 -15.51 -37.16 -17.18
N LYS A 58 -16.10 -36.07 -16.65
CA LYS A 58 -16.87 -36.12 -15.42
C LYS A 58 -18.04 -35.14 -15.45
N GLU A 59 -19.17 -35.59 -14.95
CA GLU A 59 -20.33 -34.76 -14.69
C GLU A 59 -20.22 -34.19 -13.27
N LEU A 60 -20.29 -32.87 -13.15
CA LEU A 60 -20.25 -32.14 -11.88
C LEU A 60 -21.62 -31.53 -11.61
N ASN A 61 -22.24 -31.95 -10.51
CA ASN A 61 -23.52 -31.41 -10.05
C ASN A 61 -23.24 -30.32 -9.00
N LEU A 62 -23.43 -29.05 -9.37
CA LEU A 62 -23.03 -27.89 -8.60
C LEU A 62 -24.21 -26.93 -8.38
N THR A 63 -24.05 -25.98 -7.48
CA THR A 63 -25.05 -24.93 -7.23
C THR A 63 -24.35 -23.59 -7.21
N PHE A 64 -24.87 -22.63 -7.98
CA PHE A 64 -24.37 -21.26 -7.96
C PHE A 64 -24.61 -20.60 -6.60
N PRO A 65 -23.70 -19.73 -6.11
CA PRO A 65 -23.93 -18.93 -4.91
C PRO A 65 -25.21 -18.09 -5.00
N GLU A 66 -25.86 -17.81 -3.87
CA GLU A 66 -27.10 -17.00 -3.83
C GLU A 66 -26.88 -15.56 -4.28
N ASP A 67 -25.66 -15.04 -4.10
CA ASP A 67 -25.22 -13.70 -4.48
C ASP A 67 -24.51 -13.64 -5.84
N TYR A 68 -24.66 -14.69 -6.67
CA TYR A 68 -24.03 -14.74 -7.98
C TYR A 68 -24.48 -13.58 -8.85
N ARG A 69 -23.52 -12.97 -9.58
CA ARG A 69 -23.75 -11.77 -10.40
C ARG A 69 -24.89 -11.89 -11.41
N GLU A 70 -25.05 -13.07 -12.02
CA GLU A 70 -26.17 -13.35 -12.96
C GLU A 70 -27.37 -13.86 -12.16
N ALA A 71 -28.38 -13.00 -11.99
CA ALA A 71 -29.56 -13.30 -11.19
C ALA A 71 -30.36 -14.53 -11.64
N ALA A 72 -30.28 -14.91 -12.93
CA ALA A 72 -30.93 -16.09 -13.48
C ALA A 72 -30.28 -17.40 -13.00
N LEU A 73 -29.02 -17.35 -12.59
CA LEU A 73 -28.23 -18.49 -12.12
C LEU A 73 -28.07 -18.51 -10.59
N ALA A 74 -28.25 -17.37 -9.90
CA ALA A 74 -28.09 -17.27 -8.45
C ALA A 74 -28.94 -18.33 -7.71
N GLY A 75 -28.27 -19.12 -6.84
CA GLY A 75 -28.87 -20.22 -6.10
C GLY A 75 -29.37 -21.40 -6.94
N GLN A 76 -29.11 -21.44 -8.24
CA GLN A 76 -29.59 -22.51 -9.13
C GLN A 76 -28.63 -23.70 -9.15
N SER A 77 -29.22 -24.90 -9.20
CA SER A 77 -28.46 -26.14 -9.45
C SER A 77 -28.21 -26.31 -10.94
N VAL A 78 -26.95 -26.64 -11.27
CA VAL A 78 -26.48 -26.85 -12.64
C VAL A 78 -25.64 -28.11 -12.72
N VAL A 79 -25.48 -28.60 -13.94
CA VAL A 79 -24.65 -29.76 -14.24
C VAL A 79 -23.59 -29.32 -15.25
N PHE A 80 -22.34 -29.61 -14.96
CA PHE A 80 -21.25 -29.39 -15.92
C PHE A 80 -20.69 -30.72 -16.39
N ASP A 81 -20.69 -30.92 -17.69
CA ASP A 81 -19.92 -31.99 -18.34
C ASP A 81 -18.52 -31.45 -18.60
N VAL A 82 -17.51 -32.05 -17.97
CA VAL A 82 -16.11 -31.59 -18.08
C VAL A 82 -15.24 -32.69 -18.65
N THR A 83 -14.38 -32.33 -19.60
CA THR A 83 -13.35 -33.21 -20.18
C THR A 83 -11.98 -32.63 -19.88
N VAL A 84 -11.06 -33.43 -19.35
CA VAL A 84 -9.68 -33.02 -19.08
C VAL A 84 -8.80 -33.30 -20.30
N ASN A 85 -8.34 -32.28 -20.97
CA ASN A 85 -7.48 -32.36 -22.16
C ASN A 85 -6.00 -32.57 -21.80
N ALA A 86 -5.56 -31.93 -20.70
CA ALA A 86 -4.19 -32.07 -20.17
C ALA A 86 -4.12 -31.71 -18.70
N VAL A 87 -3.16 -32.32 -18.00
CA VAL A 87 -2.76 -31.90 -16.64
C VAL A 87 -1.36 -31.31 -16.75
N LYS A 88 -1.16 -30.09 -16.25
CA LYS A 88 0.09 -29.34 -16.27
C LYS A 88 0.50 -29.06 -14.83
N GLU A 89 1.70 -29.46 -14.45
CA GLU A 89 2.27 -29.11 -13.16
C GLU A 89 2.83 -27.69 -13.22
N LYS A 90 2.42 -26.85 -12.28
CA LYS A 90 2.98 -25.51 -12.13
C LYS A 90 4.34 -25.65 -11.43
N ARG A 91 5.38 -25.22 -12.10
CA ARG A 91 6.73 -25.20 -11.54
C ARG A 91 7.25 -23.78 -11.54
N ASP A 92 7.68 -23.33 -10.37
CA ASP A 92 8.44 -22.10 -10.30
C ASP A 92 9.80 -22.31 -11.02
N PRO A 93 10.20 -21.39 -11.88
CA PRO A 93 11.50 -21.46 -12.52
C PRO A 93 12.61 -21.41 -11.48
N GLU A 94 13.65 -22.20 -11.65
CA GLU A 94 14.84 -22.06 -10.82
C GLU A 94 15.44 -20.68 -11.02
N LEU A 95 15.78 -20.03 -9.90
CA LEU A 95 16.43 -18.72 -9.93
C LEU A 95 17.89 -18.91 -10.33
N THR A 96 18.13 -18.90 -11.65
CA THR A 96 19.47 -18.98 -12.26
C THR A 96 19.92 -17.63 -12.81
N ASP A 97 21.20 -17.47 -13.10
CA ASP A 97 21.72 -16.26 -13.71
C ASP A 97 21.07 -16.00 -15.08
N GLU A 98 20.82 -17.05 -15.88
CA GLU A 98 20.13 -16.93 -17.16
C GLU A 98 18.68 -16.46 -16.99
N PHE A 99 17.98 -16.96 -15.96
CA PHE A 99 16.63 -16.51 -15.66
C PHE A 99 16.62 -15.04 -15.25
N VAL A 100 17.53 -14.63 -14.34
CA VAL A 100 17.68 -13.23 -13.91
C VAL A 100 17.95 -12.30 -15.08
N GLN A 101 18.86 -12.66 -16.01
CA GLN A 101 19.16 -11.89 -17.21
C GLN A 101 17.94 -11.76 -18.15
N SER A 102 17.01 -12.73 -18.12
CA SER A 102 15.80 -12.69 -18.95
C SER A 102 14.72 -11.76 -18.43
N ILE A 103 14.72 -11.45 -17.12
CA ILE A 103 13.66 -10.70 -16.44
C ILE A 103 14.11 -9.35 -15.86
N SER A 104 15.42 -9.06 -15.88
CA SER A 104 16.01 -7.87 -15.27
C SER A 104 17.31 -7.45 -15.98
N ASP A 105 17.83 -6.29 -15.61
CA ASP A 105 19.11 -5.77 -16.10
C ASP A 105 20.34 -6.35 -15.35
N TYR A 106 20.11 -7.15 -14.30
CA TYR A 106 21.17 -7.76 -13.52
C TYR A 106 21.75 -8.98 -14.24
N GLN A 107 23.05 -9.27 -13.97
CA GLN A 107 23.76 -10.35 -14.64
C GLN A 107 23.78 -11.64 -13.83
N THR A 108 23.62 -11.56 -12.53
CA THR A 108 23.67 -12.70 -11.62
C THR A 108 22.55 -12.67 -10.59
N VAL A 109 22.22 -13.84 -10.04
CA VAL A 109 21.27 -13.98 -8.93
C VAL A 109 21.70 -13.16 -7.72
N GLU A 110 23.00 -13.08 -7.45
CA GLU A 110 23.50 -12.31 -6.29
C GLU A 110 23.32 -10.81 -6.49
N GLU A 111 23.62 -10.27 -7.68
CA GLU A 111 23.36 -8.88 -8.02
C GLU A 111 21.87 -8.54 -7.95
N TYR A 112 21.01 -9.42 -8.46
CA TYR A 112 19.55 -9.26 -8.41
C TYR A 112 19.05 -9.21 -6.95
N ARG A 113 19.48 -10.15 -6.11
CA ARG A 113 19.11 -10.16 -4.69
C ARG A 113 19.62 -8.92 -3.95
N GLN A 114 20.84 -8.48 -4.27
CA GLN A 114 21.38 -7.26 -3.65
C GLN A 114 20.59 -6.02 -4.10
N GLY A 115 20.28 -5.90 -5.39
CA GLY A 115 19.46 -4.80 -5.92
C GLY A 115 18.08 -4.73 -5.26
N ILE A 116 17.37 -5.87 -5.16
CA ILE A 116 16.07 -5.94 -4.47
C ILE A 116 16.21 -5.59 -2.97
N ARG A 117 17.29 -6.04 -2.31
CA ARG A 117 17.53 -5.69 -0.90
C ARG A 117 17.75 -4.20 -0.72
N ASP A 118 18.55 -3.59 -1.59
CA ASP A 118 18.84 -2.16 -1.54
C ASP A 118 17.59 -1.32 -1.83
N GLU A 119 16.77 -1.76 -2.79
CA GLU A 119 15.48 -1.12 -3.08
C GLU A 119 14.54 -1.17 -1.87
N ILE A 120 14.38 -2.34 -1.25
CA ILE A 120 13.53 -2.51 -0.05
C ILE A 120 14.07 -1.67 1.11
N LEU A 121 15.38 -1.60 1.30
CA LEU A 121 15.98 -0.78 2.35
C LEU A 121 15.74 0.70 2.10
N THR A 122 15.90 1.16 0.86
CA THR A 122 15.63 2.56 0.47
C THR A 122 14.18 2.93 0.71
N GLN A 123 13.22 2.10 0.23
CA GLN A 123 11.80 2.34 0.44
C GLN A 123 11.42 2.37 1.92
N ARG A 124 12.00 1.47 2.73
CA ARG A 124 11.75 1.45 4.17
C ARG A 124 12.33 2.68 4.85
N GLN A 125 13.54 3.10 4.48
CA GLN A 125 14.16 4.29 5.05
C GLN A 125 13.33 5.54 4.74
N GLU A 126 12.91 5.72 3.49
CA GLU A 126 12.04 6.83 3.09
C GLU A 126 10.72 6.83 3.88
N SER A 127 10.10 5.67 4.08
CA SER A 127 8.89 5.55 4.88
C SER A 127 9.10 5.93 6.35
N VAL A 128 10.20 5.48 6.94
CA VAL A 128 10.57 5.81 8.32
C VAL A 128 10.87 7.31 8.46
N ASP A 129 11.62 7.88 7.51
CA ASP A 129 11.94 9.30 7.51
C ASP A 129 10.69 10.18 7.44
N LEU A 130 9.74 9.83 6.57
CA LEU A 130 8.43 10.51 6.50
C LEU A 130 7.65 10.39 7.81
N GLN A 131 7.65 9.22 8.45
CA GLN A 131 6.97 9.01 9.72
C GLN A 131 7.62 9.83 10.85
N ILE A 132 8.96 9.88 10.90
CA ILE A 132 9.69 10.73 11.86
C ILE A 132 9.33 12.19 11.63
N GLN A 133 9.39 12.68 10.40
CA GLN A 133 9.06 14.06 10.05
C GLN A 133 7.65 14.43 10.52
N GLN A 134 6.66 13.59 10.24
CA GLN A 134 5.27 13.82 10.66
C GLN A 134 5.13 13.81 12.17
N THR A 135 5.75 12.85 12.86
CA THR A 135 5.69 12.73 14.32
C THR A 135 6.33 13.94 15.01
N VAL A 136 7.49 14.38 14.52
CA VAL A 136 8.19 15.53 15.10
C VAL A 136 7.38 16.81 14.88
N LEU A 137 6.85 17.04 13.68
CA LEU A 137 5.98 18.18 13.40
C LEU A 137 4.75 18.18 14.33
N GLN A 138 4.07 17.03 14.45
CA GLN A 138 2.91 16.91 15.32
C GLN A 138 3.25 17.23 16.78
N ASN A 139 4.38 16.71 17.29
CA ASN A 139 4.84 17.01 18.64
C ASN A 139 5.12 18.51 18.83
N VAL A 140 5.70 19.19 17.83
CA VAL A 140 5.93 20.64 17.92
C VAL A 140 4.60 21.39 17.91
N VAL A 141 3.66 21.00 17.06
CA VAL A 141 2.31 21.59 16.99
C VAL A 141 1.58 21.43 18.31
N ASP A 142 1.55 20.22 18.88
CA ASP A 142 0.84 19.91 20.14
C ASP A 142 1.39 20.68 21.35
N ASN A 143 2.69 21.00 21.32
CA ASN A 143 3.34 21.78 22.38
C ASN A 143 3.37 23.30 22.08
N SER A 144 2.77 23.76 20.99
CA SER A 144 2.73 25.16 20.60
C SER A 144 1.41 25.83 20.96
N GLN A 145 1.45 27.15 21.17
CA GLN A 145 0.26 27.97 21.37
C GLN A 145 0.00 28.80 20.11
N PHE A 146 -1.24 28.79 19.64
CA PHE A 146 -1.63 29.45 18.40
C PHE A 146 -2.60 30.59 18.62
N ASP A 147 -2.37 31.71 17.96
CA ASP A 147 -3.32 32.80 17.80
C ASP A 147 -3.77 32.88 16.33
N LEU A 148 -4.73 32.02 15.97
CA LEU A 148 -5.22 31.92 14.61
C LEU A 148 -6.39 32.89 14.35
N SER A 149 -6.28 33.69 13.32
CA SER A 149 -7.38 34.56 12.87
C SER A 149 -8.55 33.73 12.36
N ARG A 150 -9.70 33.77 13.04
CA ARG A 150 -10.94 33.12 12.61
C ARG A 150 -11.33 33.48 11.17
N ASN A 151 -11.12 34.73 10.77
CA ASN A 151 -11.43 35.19 9.42
C ASN A 151 -10.52 34.55 8.36
N ALA A 152 -9.25 34.27 8.71
CA ALA A 152 -8.32 33.61 7.82
C ALA A 152 -8.69 32.12 7.64
N ILE A 153 -9.02 31.43 8.74
CA ILE A 153 -9.49 30.04 8.71
C ILE A 153 -10.81 29.93 7.92
N SER A 154 -11.79 30.81 8.18
CA SER A 154 -13.07 30.80 7.46
C SER A 154 -12.90 31.01 5.95
N ARG A 155 -11.98 31.86 5.52
CA ARG A 155 -11.70 32.07 4.08
C ARG A 155 -11.11 30.81 3.43
N ARG A 156 -10.16 30.17 4.07
CA ARG A 156 -9.55 28.92 3.58
C ARG A 156 -10.58 27.80 3.53
N TYR A 157 -11.37 27.66 4.60
CA TYR A 157 -12.46 26.69 4.66
C TYR A 157 -13.48 26.87 3.53
N ASN A 158 -13.94 28.11 3.28
CA ASN A 158 -14.87 28.35 2.19
C ASN A 158 -14.27 28.00 0.83
N ALA A 159 -13.01 28.39 0.58
CA ALA A 159 -12.31 28.02 -0.64
C ALA A 159 -12.19 26.49 -0.82
N GLN A 160 -11.90 25.77 0.26
CA GLN A 160 -11.80 24.31 0.23
C GLN A 160 -13.16 23.64 -0.02
N ILE A 161 -14.24 24.15 0.60
CA ILE A 161 -15.60 23.67 0.34
C ILE A 161 -16.02 23.96 -1.10
N ASP A 162 -15.71 25.13 -1.62
CA ASP A 162 -16.00 25.49 -3.03
C ASP A 162 -15.26 24.52 -3.98
N GLN A 163 -14.02 24.18 -3.68
CA GLN A 163 -13.25 23.20 -4.47
C GLN A 163 -13.89 21.80 -4.44
N TYR A 164 -14.33 21.31 -3.28
CA TYR A 164 -15.08 20.05 -3.19
C TYR A 164 -16.42 20.08 -3.91
N GLN A 165 -17.10 21.24 -3.93
CA GLN A 165 -18.34 21.39 -4.69
C GLN A 165 -18.10 21.33 -6.20
N GLU A 166 -17.03 21.96 -6.70
CA GLU A 166 -16.66 21.89 -8.12
C GLU A 166 -16.23 20.46 -8.48
N GLN A 167 -15.47 19.79 -7.63
CA GLN A 167 -15.12 18.37 -7.82
C GLN A 167 -16.37 17.49 -7.90
N ALA A 168 -17.32 17.65 -6.99
CA ALA A 168 -18.59 16.91 -7.02
C ALA A 168 -19.36 17.15 -8.32
N LYS A 169 -19.42 18.41 -8.79
CA LYS A 169 -20.08 18.76 -10.06
C LYS A 169 -19.44 18.09 -11.27
N MET A 170 -18.11 17.97 -11.32
CA MET A 170 -17.41 17.26 -12.41
C MET A 170 -17.85 15.79 -12.53
N TYR A 171 -18.23 15.16 -11.43
CA TYR A 171 -18.77 13.80 -11.38
C TYR A 171 -20.31 13.74 -11.42
N GLY A 172 -20.99 14.85 -11.68
CA GLY A 172 -22.46 14.93 -11.68
C GLY A 172 -23.10 14.73 -10.30
N MET A 173 -22.35 14.94 -9.23
CA MET A 173 -22.77 14.74 -7.84
C MET A 173 -23.00 16.07 -7.11
N ARG A 174 -23.75 16.01 -5.99
CA ARG A 174 -23.82 17.08 -5.00
C ARG A 174 -22.78 16.84 -3.90
N LEU A 175 -22.44 17.87 -3.14
CA LEU A 175 -21.50 17.78 -2.00
C LEU A 175 -21.92 16.67 -1.01
N SER A 176 -23.23 16.51 -0.75
CA SER A 176 -23.76 15.46 0.13
C SER A 176 -23.47 14.03 -0.38
N GLN A 177 -23.45 13.84 -1.69
CA GLN A 177 -23.13 12.54 -2.30
C GLN A 177 -21.61 12.30 -2.30
N LEU A 178 -20.82 13.35 -2.50
CA LEU A 178 -19.37 13.27 -2.32
C LEU A 178 -19.03 12.94 -0.85
N ALA A 179 -19.66 13.61 0.12
CA ALA A 179 -19.46 13.28 1.54
C ALA A 179 -19.77 11.81 1.87
N GLN A 180 -20.85 11.25 1.30
CA GLN A 180 -21.19 9.83 1.45
C GLN A 180 -20.11 8.88 0.90
N SER A 181 -19.42 9.25 -0.19
CA SER A 181 -18.29 8.45 -0.69
C SER A 181 -17.09 8.42 0.27
N TYR A 182 -17.00 9.39 1.19
CA TYR A 182 -16.07 9.39 2.32
C TYR A 182 -16.65 8.74 3.59
N GLY A 183 -17.82 8.12 3.52
CA GLY A 183 -18.50 7.49 4.66
C GLY A 183 -19.09 8.49 5.65
N MET A 184 -19.32 9.73 5.26
CA MET A 184 -19.78 10.84 6.12
C MET A 184 -21.10 11.41 5.62
N ASP A 185 -21.90 11.99 6.53
CA ASP A 185 -22.93 12.93 6.13
C ASP A 185 -22.31 14.31 5.80
N GLU A 186 -23.08 15.18 5.14
CA GLU A 186 -22.60 16.51 4.71
C GLU A 186 -22.16 17.40 5.89
N GLY A 187 -22.83 17.27 7.07
CA GLY A 187 -22.49 18.04 8.27
C GLY A 187 -21.12 17.61 8.82
N SER A 188 -20.94 16.32 9.06
CA SER A 188 -19.68 15.71 9.52
C SER A 188 -18.54 15.95 8.53
N PHE A 189 -18.81 15.92 7.23
CA PHE A 189 -17.82 16.23 6.22
C PHE A 189 -17.35 17.69 6.29
N LYS A 190 -18.26 18.63 6.48
CA LYS A 190 -17.93 20.06 6.66
C LYS A 190 -17.12 20.32 7.93
N GLU A 191 -17.43 19.62 9.03
CA GLU A 191 -16.65 19.69 10.27
C GLU A 191 -15.25 19.12 10.07
N TYR A 192 -15.13 17.99 9.39
CA TYR A 192 -13.84 17.40 9.01
C TYR A 192 -13.00 18.38 8.18
N VAL A 193 -13.57 18.99 7.14
CA VAL A 193 -12.86 19.97 6.29
C VAL A 193 -12.44 21.20 7.12
N TYR A 194 -13.27 21.64 8.06
CA TYR A 194 -12.91 22.77 8.92
C TYR A 194 -11.71 22.43 9.83
N ALA A 195 -11.73 21.26 10.45
CA ALA A 195 -10.64 20.78 11.29
C ALA A 195 -9.34 20.64 10.48
N SER A 196 -9.41 20.03 9.29
CA SER A 196 -8.26 19.88 8.38
C SER A 196 -7.63 21.24 8.02
N VAL A 197 -8.46 22.22 7.66
CA VAL A 197 -7.98 23.59 7.34
C VAL A 197 -7.33 24.27 8.54
N GLU A 198 -7.86 24.06 9.74
CA GLU A 198 -7.27 24.59 10.97
C GLU A 198 -5.92 23.95 11.27
N ASP A 199 -5.81 22.63 11.14
CA ASP A 199 -4.56 21.89 11.37
C ASP A 199 -3.50 22.23 10.31
N ASP A 200 -3.89 22.37 9.05
CA ASP A 200 -2.99 22.85 7.99
C ASP A 200 -2.46 24.27 8.28
N ALA A 201 -3.31 25.14 8.83
CA ALA A 201 -2.89 26.48 9.21
C ALA A 201 -1.90 26.47 10.40
N LYS A 202 -2.08 25.59 11.39
CA LYS A 202 -1.15 25.39 12.51
C LYS A 202 0.19 24.86 12.01
N ASN A 203 0.16 23.80 11.21
CA ASN A 203 1.34 23.21 10.59
C ASN A 203 2.15 24.26 9.80
N GLN A 204 1.47 25.00 8.94
CA GLN A 204 2.13 26.02 8.12
C GLN A 204 2.74 27.16 8.97
N LEU A 205 2.06 27.56 10.06
CA LEU A 205 2.58 28.58 10.96
C LEU A 205 3.82 28.09 11.70
N VAL A 206 3.83 26.84 12.18
CA VAL A 206 5.00 26.20 12.81
C VAL A 206 6.17 26.16 11.83
N LEU A 207 5.95 25.62 10.63
CA LEU A 207 7.02 25.51 9.63
C LEU A 207 7.61 26.87 9.24
N ASN A 208 6.77 27.88 9.03
CA ASN A 208 7.24 29.23 8.70
C ASN A 208 8.00 29.88 9.89
N THR A 209 7.56 29.59 11.13
CA THR A 209 8.22 30.14 12.32
C THR A 209 9.60 29.52 12.50
N ILE A 210 9.73 28.19 12.34
CA ILE A 210 11.01 27.49 12.39
C ILE A 210 11.94 27.96 11.27
N ALA A 211 11.44 28.06 10.04
CA ALA A 211 12.22 28.58 8.92
C ALA A 211 12.81 29.95 9.22
N ALA A 212 12.01 30.86 9.79
CA ALA A 212 12.46 32.21 10.16
C ALA A 212 13.46 32.22 11.32
N GLN A 213 13.27 31.36 12.34
CA GLN A 213 14.15 31.28 13.50
C GLN A 213 15.49 30.64 13.17
N GLU A 214 15.50 29.59 12.37
CA GLU A 214 16.69 28.86 11.97
C GLU A 214 17.36 29.43 10.71
N GLY A 215 16.76 30.46 10.09
CA GLY A 215 17.29 31.11 8.87
C GLY A 215 17.23 30.20 7.64
N ILE A 216 16.30 29.25 7.61
CA ILE A 216 16.08 28.34 6.47
C ILE A 216 15.36 29.12 5.38
N ALA A 217 15.99 29.24 4.22
CA ALA A 217 15.41 29.86 3.04
C ALA A 217 15.32 28.83 1.91
N VAL A 218 14.34 28.98 1.03
CA VAL A 218 14.20 28.10 -0.12
C VAL A 218 15.41 28.23 -1.05
N THR A 219 16.00 27.10 -1.43
CA THR A 219 17.17 27.04 -2.34
C THR A 219 16.76 26.44 -3.68
N ASP A 220 17.60 26.62 -4.70
CA ASP A 220 17.36 26.00 -6.01
C ASP A 220 17.46 24.47 -5.92
N GLU A 221 18.34 23.96 -5.05
CA GLU A 221 18.46 22.53 -4.76
C GLU A 221 17.14 21.97 -4.18
N ALA A 222 16.50 22.69 -3.25
CA ALA A 222 15.24 22.25 -2.67
C ALA A 222 14.08 22.26 -3.68
N ARG A 223 14.08 23.23 -4.62
CA ARG A 223 13.13 23.22 -5.74
C ARG A 223 13.34 22.02 -6.65
N GLN A 224 14.62 21.73 -6.95
CA GLN A 224 14.97 20.58 -7.79
C GLN A 224 14.60 19.27 -7.12
N GLU A 225 14.94 19.06 -5.83
CA GLU A 225 14.55 17.88 -5.06
C GLU A 225 13.02 17.66 -5.06
N LEU A 226 12.25 18.76 -4.91
CA LEU A 226 10.77 18.68 -4.96
C LEU A 226 10.28 18.29 -6.36
N ALA A 227 10.89 18.83 -7.41
CA ALA A 227 10.53 18.53 -8.79
C ALA A 227 10.87 17.07 -9.14
N ASP A 228 12.06 16.60 -8.79
CA ASP A 228 12.53 15.23 -9.04
C ASP A 228 11.62 14.20 -8.36
N MET A 229 11.19 14.45 -7.12
CA MET A 229 10.24 13.56 -6.41
C MET A 229 8.90 13.41 -7.11
N ASN A 230 8.47 14.46 -7.79
CA ASN A 230 7.20 14.45 -8.52
C ASN A 230 7.37 14.00 -9.98
N GLY A 231 8.58 13.64 -10.39
CA GLY A 231 8.89 13.23 -11.75
C GLY A 231 8.66 14.36 -12.79
N GLN A 232 8.90 15.61 -12.40
CA GLN A 232 8.66 16.81 -13.21
C GLN A 232 9.88 17.75 -13.16
N THR A 233 9.93 18.75 -14.03
CA THR A 233 10.89 19.82 -13.95
C THR A 233 10.42 20.92 -12.98
N VAL A 234 11.34 21.79 -12.55
CA VAL A 234 10.99 22.96 -11.70
C VAL A 234 10.01 23.87 -12.43
N GLU A 235 10.20 24.07 -13.75
CA GLU A 235 9.31 24.89 -14.58
C GLU A 235 7.89 24.32 -14.61
N GLU A 236 7.73 23.02 -14.81
CA GLU A 236 6.43 22.33 -14.79
C GLU A 236 5.76 22.44 -13.41
N GLY A 237 6.52 22.31 -12.34
CA GLY A 237 6.03 22.50 -10.98
C GLY A 237 5.53 23.92 -10.73
N VAL A 238 6.30 24.92 -11.17
CA VAL A 238 5.92 26.35 -11.06
C VAL A 238 4.70 26.66 -11.93
N GLU A 239 4.58 26.10 -13.13
CA GLU A 239 3.41 26.25 -13.99
C GLU A 239 2.15 25.65 -13.35
N ALA A 240 2.28 24.48 -12.73
CA ALA A 240 1.15 23.76 -12.13
C ALA A 240 0.64 24.41 -10.83
N TYR A 241 1.55 24.88 -9.96
CA TYR A 241 1.20 25.33 -8.59
C TYR A 241 1.37 26.83 -8.38
N GLY A 242 2.05 27.55 -9.28
CA GLY A 242 2.50 28.91 -9.09
C GLY A 242 3.79 29.00 -8.27
N GLN A 243 4.62 30.03 -8.56
CA GLN A 243 5.94 30.20 -7.93
C GLN A 243 5.88 30.21 -6.40
N GLU A 244 4.95 31.01 -5.83
CA GLU A 244 4.84 31.17 -4.37
C GLU A 244 4.48 29.84 -3.68
N SER A 245 3.53 29.09 -4.23
CA SER A 245 3.11 27.78 -3.67
C SER A 245 4.20 26.74 -3.81
N PHE A 246 4.88 26.70 -4.95
CA PHE A 246 5.97 25.76 -5.18
C PHE A 246 7.18 26.04 -4.26
N ASP A 247 7.54 27.31 -4.09
CA ASP A 247 8.57 27.73 -3.13
C ASP A 247 8.20 27.38 -1.69
N GLN A 248 6.93 27.57 -1.31
CA GLN A 248 6.46 27.20 0.01
C GLN A 248 6.51 25.68 0.25
N MET A 249 6.18 24.88 -0.75
CA MET A 249 6.29 23.42 -0.67
C MET A 249 7.77 22.99 -0.49
N ALA A 250 8.69 23.60 -1.25
CA ALA A 250 10.12 23.34 -1.13
C ALA A 250 10.65 23.75 0.26
N LEU A 251 10.24 24.93 0.77
CA LEU A 251 10.60 25.41 2.11
C LEU A 251 10.09 24.46 3.20
N ASN A 252 8.84 24.06 3.12
CA ASN A 252 8.24 23.13 4.08
C ASN A 252 9.04 21.83 4.17
N ARG A 253 9.44 21.30 3.02
CA ARG A 253 10.27 20.09 2.94
C ARG A 253 11.62 20.26 3.63
N GLN A 254 12.32 21.38 3.38
CA GLN A 254 13.60 21.68 4.03
C GLN A 254 13.46 21.75 5.56
N VAL A 255 12.40 22.40 6.05
CA VAL A 255 12.15 22.49 7.49
C VAL A 255 11.81 21.13 8.09
N MET A 256 11.01 20.31 7.40
CA MET A 256 10.69 18.95 7.85
C MET A 256 11.94 18.07 7.94
N LYS A 257 12.84 18.17 6.97
CA LYS A 257 14.12 17.47 6.98
C LYS A 257 15.00 17.92 8.15
N PHE A 258 15.11 19.22 8.37
CA PHE A 258 15.81 19.79 9.53
C PHE A 258 15.27 19.28 10.86
N LEU A 259 13.94 19.25 11.03
CA LEU A 259 13.29 18.73 12.23
C LEU A 259 13.62 17.25 12.46
N ALA A 260 13.56 16.43 11.42
CA ALA A 260 13.86 15.00 11.53
C ALA A 260 15.33 14.75 11.91
N GLU A 261 16.28 15.47 11.28
CA GLU A 261 17.71 15.38 11.59
C GLU A 261 18.02 15.79 13.03
N THR A 262 17.36 16.82 13.54
CA THR A 262 17.54 17.29 14.92
C THR A 262 16.97 16.28 15.93
N ALA A 263 15.81 15.69 15.64
CA ALA A 263 15.19 14.72 16.53
C ALA A 263 15.96 13.38 16.61
N VAL A 264 16.51 12.92 15.51
CA VAL A 264 17.33 11.69 15.47
C VAL A 264 18.60 11.85 16.30
N ASN A 265 19.26 13.02 16.21
CA ASN A 265 20.47 13.28 16.99
C ASN A 265 20.24 13.26 18.52
N GLU A 266 19.07 13.67 18.99
CA GLU A 266 18.72 13.56 20.43
C GLU A 266 18.43 12.11 20.85
N ALA A 267 17.85 11.29 19.99
CA ALA A 267 17.56 9.89 20.28
C ALA A 267 18.84 9.03 20.30
N GLU A 268 19.81 9.31 19.45
CA GLU A 268 21.12 8.62 19.45
C GLU A 268 21.91 8.88 20.74
N THR A 269 21.85 10.10 21.27
CA THR A 269 22.49 10.42 22.57
C THR A 269 21.82 9.78 23.77
N GLY A 270 20.54 9.34 23.65
CA GLY A 270 19.81 8.63 24.71
C GLY A 270 20.12 7.13 24.79
N THR A 271 20.53 6.51 23.68
CA THR A 271 20.80 5.07 23.63
C THR A 271 22.19 4.70 24.18
N ASP A 272 23.17 5.59 24.08
CA ASP A 272 24.50 5.37 24.66
C ASP A 272 24.50 5.41 26.22
N ALA A 273 23.50 6.07 26.83
CA ALA A 273 23.35 6.09 28.29
C ALA A 273 22.68 4.82 28.85
N GLN A 274 21.94 4.08 28.03
CA GLN A 274 21.22 2.89 28.48
C GLN A 274 22.07 1.61 28.34
N THR A 275 22.99 1.57 27.35
CA THR A 275 23.92 0.44 27.17
C THR A 275 25.07 0.43 28.17
N ALA A 276 25.40 1.56 28.80
CA ALA A 276 26.43 1.63 29.81
C ALA A 276 25.96 1.15 31.19
N THR A 277 24.66 1.03 31.46
CA THR A 277 24.10 0.52 32.70
C THR A 277 23.88 -1.00 32.70
N ASP A 278 23.71 -1.62 31.53
CA ASP A 278 23.50 -3.07 31.42
C ASP A 278 24.83 -3.89 31.40
N SER A 279 25.96 -3.27 30.99
CA SER A 279 27.25 -3.95 31.01
C SER A 279 27.88 -4.07 32.41
N ASN A 280 27.37 -3.30 33.42
CA ASN A 280 27.87 -3.34 34.80
C ASN A 280 27.04 -4.28 35.71
N ALA A 281 25.96 -4.89 35.22
CA ALA A 281 25.12 -5.85 35.93
C ALA A 281 25.52 -7.30 35.72
N GLU A 282 26.22 -7.63 34.60
CA GLU A 282 26.68 -8.99 34.33
C GLU A 282 28.03 -9.34 34.97
N GLU A 283 28.87 -8.36 35.33
CA GLU A 283 30.17 -8.63 35.94
C GLU A 283 30.10 -8.84 37.48
N THR A 284 28.96 -8.55 38.11
CA THR A 284 28.76 -8.75 39.56
C THR A 284 28.14 -10.11 39.94
N THR A 285 27.66 -10.91 38.97
CA THR A 285 27.07 -12.23 39.22
C THR A 285 28.02 -13.39 38.97
N ALA A 286 29.18 -13.16 38.35
CA ALA A 286 30.18 -14.20 38.09
C ALA A 286 31.21 -14.41 39.23
N ALA A 287 31.23 -13.58 40.28
CA ALA A 287 32.18 -13.65 41.37
C ALA A 287 31.64 -14.30 42.67
N ALA A 288 30.43 -14.87 42.63
CA ALA A 288 29.82 -15.47 43.84
C ALA A 288 29.59 -16.97 43.81
N SER A 289 30.19 -17.73 42.84
CA SER A 289 29.99 -19.18 42.72
C SER A 289 31.25 -20.06 42.83
N GLU A 290 32.38 -19.50 43.31
CA GLU A 290 33.59 -20.33 43.58
C GLU A 290 34.08 -20.20 45.01
N THR A 291 33.27 -20.59 45.99
CA THR A 291 33.77 -20.98 47.35
C THR A 291 32.70 -21.80 48.05
N GLU A 292 32.57 -23.10 47.75
CA GLU A 292 32.05 -24.12 48.64
C GLU A 292 32.25 -25.50 48.01
N GLU A 293 33.49 -26.02 48.06
CA GLU A 293 33.73 -27.48 48.11
C GLU A 293 35.18 -27.73 48.56
N THR A 294 35.38 -27.79 49.87
CA THR A 294 36.40 -28.66 50.51
C THR A 294 36.20 -28.62 52.04
N THR A 295 35.48 -29.55 52.57
CA THR A 295 35.83 -30.37 53.79
C THR A 295 34.86 -31.52 53.93
#